data_b93c70654a5964831217c8e3a57904ac
#
_entry.id   b93c70654a5964831217c8e3a57904ac
#
_cell.length_a   1.000
_cell.length_b   1.000
_cell.length_c   1.000
_cell.angle_alpha   90.00
_cell.angle_beta   90.00
_cell.angle_gamma   90.00
#
_symmetry.space_group_name_H-M   'P 1'
#
loop_
_entity.id
_entity.type
_entity.pdbx_description
1 polymer ?
#
loop_
_entity_poly.entity_id
_entity_poly.type
_entity_poly.pdbx_seq_one_letter_code
_entity_poly.pdbx_strand_id
1 'polypeptide(L)'
;MKLENKYIIGCHCMFYEIDMVEEYLNSLRLAMEEIENTENIKIEMMWNMSEYFEQCEAKQSIYSKIEKLERKYNFDSLFYEDDDKPYTMADYRRELNNQCNECDYVIWGESDCLMPRQLFGILEQLMEYSKSNNINRFITTFGIRKMWDESWKVLEHPKFTDKPYYSMDTPEDTKLAESSPWSIRYTMSQEEMDEVNSETKELDVQMIKYPKFDGSGLVISSDLLRTGANIPPAVYMNGDDSAFLDSCRLHMGENYRQYVIKNVLKVHNRNHPNKRNYVKGEDQSKNTHFKRSTRGWYKEFNEVSKGNLNKLYYSQEPFNKKEIQK
;
A
#
# COMPACT_ATOMS: atom_id res chain seq x y z
N MET A 1 12.46 10.41 -20.19
CA MET A 1 13.13 9.09 -20.34
C MET A 1 12.19 8.10 -21.01
N LYS A 2 12.72 7.08 -21.70
CA LYS A 2 11.94 6.00 -22.30
C LYS A 2 11.94 4.77 -21.37
N LEU A 3 10.77 4.22 -21.08
CA LEU A 3 10.63 2.99 -20.28
C LEU A 3 10.84 1.77 -21.18
N GLU A 4 11.57 0.79 -20.67
CA GLU A 4 11.74 -0.52 -21.31
C GLU A 4 10.73 -1.55 -20.77
N ASN A 5 10.22 -1.32 -19.56
CA ASN A 5 9.31 -2.21 -18.88
C ASN A 5 7.88 -1.66 -18.87
N LYS A 6 6.91 -2.57 -18.65
CA LYS A 6 5.49 -2.24 -18.51
C LYS A 6 5.06 -2.29 -17.06
N TYR A 7 4.23 -1.34 -16.68
CA TYR A 7 3.76 -1.15 -15.32
C TYR A 7 2.24 -1.17 -15.24
N ILE A 8 1.70 -1.87 -14.25
CA ILE A 8 0.29 -1.74 -13.84
C ILE A 8 0.29 -1.24 -12.39
N ILE A 9 -0.37 -0.11 -12.17
CA ILE A 9 -0.50 0.53 -10.87
C ILE A 9 -1.97 0.52 -10.52
N GLY A 10 -2.35 -0.14 -9.44
CA GLY A 10 -3.74 -0.23 -9.03
C GLY A 10 -3.97 0.34 -7.63
N CYS A 11 -5.05 1.09 -7.47
CA CYS A 11 -5.48 1.65 -6.20
C CYS A 11 -6.94 1.34 -5.94
N HIS A 12 -7.23 0.67 -4.81
CA HIS A 12 -8.58 0.54 -4.29
C HIS A 12 -8.93 1.77 -3.46
N CYS A 13 -10.03 2.41 -3.80
CA CYS A 13 -10.52 3.61 -3.15
C CYS A 13 -11.97 3.43 -2.72
N MET A 14 -12.21 3.49 -1.40
CA MET A 14 -13.56 3.52 -0.85
C MET A 14 -14.19 4.89 -1.14
N PHE A 15 -15.51 4.95 -1.33
CA PHE A 15 -16.22 6.20 -1.63
C PHE A 15 -15.89 7.35 -0.67
N TYR A 16 -15.56 7.06 0.59
CA TYR A 16 -15.18 8.06 1.59
C TYR A 16 -13.71 8.52 1.50
N GLU A 17 -12.92 7.94 0.62
CA GLU A 17 -11.51 8.29 0.42
C GLU A 17 -11.30 9.23 -0.77
N ILE A 18 -12.37 9.55 -1.52
CA ILE A 18 -12.30 10.33 -2.77
C ILE A 18 -11.63 11.70 -2.61
N ASP A 19 -11.77 12.33 -1.43
CA ASP A 19 -11.23 13.67 -1.21
C ASP A 19 -9.71 13.70 -0.93
N MET A 20 -9.07 12.55 -0.83
CA MET A 20 -7.61 12.48 -0.65
C MET A 20 -6.87 11.85 -1.83
N VAL A 21 -7.57 11.13 -2.69
CA VAL A 21 -6.95 10.41 -3.79
C VAL A 21 -6.31 11.31 -4.84
N GLU A 22 -6.72 12.57 -4.91
CA GLU A 22 -6.14 13.53 -5.86
C GLU A 22 -4.65 13.80 -5.60
N GLU A 23 -4.21 13.81 -4.33
CA GLU A 23 -2.79 13.94 -3.99
C GLU A 23 -1.99 12.73 -4.50
N TYR A 24 -2.54 11.53 -4.33
CA TYR A 24 -1.94 10.31 -4.87
C TYR A 24 -1.82 10.34 -6.39
N LEU A 25 -2.91 10.65 -7.11
CA LEU A 25 -2.91 10.77 -8.57
C LEU A 25 -1.94 11.85 -9.06
N ASN A 26 -1.84 12.97 -8.35
CA ASN A 26 -0.88 14.01 -8.67
C ASN A 26 0.57 13.53 -8.47
N SER A 27 0.85 12.74 -7.43
CA SER A 27 2.18 12.16 -7.23
C SER A 27 2.59 11.24 -8.38
N LEU A 28 1.66 10.41 -8.87
CA LEU A 28 1.89 9.56 -10.06
C LEU A 28 2.11 10.41 -11.33
N ARG A 29 1.28 11.43 -11.55
CA ARG A 29 1.46 12.36 -12.67
C ARG A 29 2.85 12.99 -12.67
N LEU A 30 3.32 13.42 -11.51
CA LEU A 30 4.65 13.99 -11.36
C LEU A 30 5.76 12.96 -11.60
N ALA A 31 5.57 11.72 -11.19
CA ALA A 31 6.51 10.63 -11.48
C ALA A 31 6.56 10.30 -12.99
N MET A 32 5.49 10.60 -13.73
CA MET A 32 5.40 10.37 -15.18
C MET A 32 5.83 11.56 -16.03
N GLU A 33 6.10 12.73 -15.43
CA GLU A 33 6.30 14.00 -16.15
C GLU A 33 7.44 13.95 -17.20
N GLU A 34 8.48 13.15 -16.94
CA GLU A 34 9.63 13.00 -17.82
C GLU A 34 9.59 11.70 -18.67
N ILE A 35 8.48 10.95 -18.64
CA ILE A 35 8.34 9.70 -19.40
C ILE A 35 7.83 9.99 -20.80
N GLU A 36 8.55 9.47 -21.80
CA GLU A 36 8.24 9.65 -23.21
C GLU A 36 7.15 8.70 -23.73
N ASN A 37 7.10 7.48 -23.19
CA ASN A 37 6.19 6.40 -23.60
C ASN A 37 5.27 6.00 -22.44
N THR A 38 4.38 6.89 -22.05
CA THR A 38 3.44 6.68 -20.95
C THR A 38 2.43 5.55 -21.19
N GLU A 39 2.30 5.08 -22.43
CA GLU A 39 1.52 3.89 -22.80
C GLU A 39 2.03 2.59 -22.15
N ASN A 40 3.25 2.58 -21.63
CA ASN A 40 3.80 1.48 -20.86
C ASN A 40 3.33 1.50 -19.38
N ILE A 41 2.58 2.52 -18.98
CA ILE A 41 2.06 2.68 -17.62
C ILE A 41 0.55 2.65 -17.67
N LYS A 42 -0.06 1.61 -17.10
CA LYS A 42 -1.49 1.55 -16.84
C LYS A 42 -1.75 1.94 -15.39
N ILE A 43 -2.58 2.94 -15.16
CA ILE A 43 -3.10 3.29 -13.84
C ILE A 43 -4.55 2.86 -13.78
N GLU A 44 -4.91 2.09 -12.78
CA GLU A 44 -6.24 1.54 -12.56
C GLU A 44 -6.78 1.97 -11.20
N MET A 45 -7.92 2.62 -11.19
CA MET A 45 -8.59 3.06 -9.96
C MET A 45 -9.85 2.22 -9.76
N MET A 46 -9.87 1.41 -8.69
CA MET A 46 -11.03 0.65 -8.27
C MET A 46 -11.85 1.49 -7.29
N TRP A 47 -12.94 2.05 -7.76
CA TRP A 47 -13.89 2.82 -6.95
C TRP A 47 -14.90 1.88 -6.28
N ASN A 48 -14.75 1.71 -4.99
CA ASN A 48 -15.70 0.90 -4.22
C ASN A 48 -16.86 1.77 -3.75
N MET A 49 -17.97 1.66 -4.47
CA MET A 49 -19.23 2.39 -4.26
C MET A 49 -20.28 1.54 -3.55
N SER A 50 -19.91 0.31 -3.15
CA SER A 50 -20.80 -0.60 -2.42
C SER A 50 -21.17 -0.04 -1.06
N GLU A 51 -22.46 -0.19 -0.72
CA GLU A 51 -23.03 0.16 0.59
C GLU A 51 -23.01 -1.01 1.58
N TYR A 52 -22.34 -2.12 1.25
CA TYR A 52 -22.25 -3.29 2.12
C TYR A 52 -21.79 -2.95 3.54
N PHE A 53 -20.77 -2.11 3.65
CA PHE A 53 -20.22 -1.73 4.94
C PHE A 53 -20.87 -0.48 5.52
N GLU A 54 -21.30 0.44 4.69
CA GLU A 54 -21.87 1.74 5.08
C GLU A 54 -22.65 2.39 3.95
N GLN A 55 -23.70 3.15 4.32
CA GLN A 55 -24.45 3.94 3.36
C GLN A 55 -23.62 5.08 2.79
N CYS A 56 -23.76 5.32 1.50
CA CYS A 56 -23.18 6.44 0.78
C CYS A 56 -24.23 7.51 0.49
N GLU A 57 -24.49 8.38 1.44
CA GLU A 57 -25.53 9.44 1.33
C GLU A 57 -25.26 10.44 0.20
N ALA A 58 -24.01 10.54 -0.26
CA ALA A 58 -23.58 11.48 -1.28
C ALA A 58 -23.15 10.81 -2.60
N LYS A 59 -23.68 9.63 -2.94
CA LYS A 59 -23.22 8.78 -4.07
C LYS A 59 -23.08 9.57 -5.37
N GLN A 60 -24.08 10.39 -5.74
CA GLN A 60 -24.03 11.21 -6.96
C GLN A 60 -22.90 12.27 -6.92
N SER A 61 -22.62 12.84 -5.75
CA SER A 61 -21.52 13.78 -5.58
C SER A 61 -20.17 13.09 -5.75
N ILE A 62 -20.04 11.85 -5.28
CA ILE A 62 -18.82 11.04 -5.44
C ILE A 62 -18.56 10.76 -6.93
N TYR A 63 -19.57 10.31 -7.69
CA TYR A 63 -19.42 10.12 -9.15
C TYR A 63 -18.97 11.40 -9.85
N SER A 64 -19.57 12.54 -9.49
CA SER A 64 -19.17 13.83 -10.08
C SER A 64 -17.70 14.22 -9.74
N LYS A 65 -17.18 13.80 -8.59
CA LYS A 65 -15.77 13.98 -8.24
C LYS A 65 -14.88 13.05 -9.06
N ILE A 66 -15.27 11.78 -9.22
CA ILE A 66 -14.55 10.81 -10.05
C ILE A 66 -14.42 11.32 -11.49
N GLU A 67 -15.52 11.77 -12.10
CA GLU A 67 -15.52 12.37 -13.44
C GLU A 67 -14.56 13.57 -13.58
N LYS A 68 -14.42 14.39 -12.53
CA LYS A 68 -13.46 15.50 -12.53
C LYS A 68 -12.02 15.00 -12.49
N LEU A 69 -11.75 13.95 -11.71
CA LEU A 69 -10.44 13.33 -11.64
C LEU A 69 -10.06 12.69 -12.97
N GLU A 70 -11.00 11.95 -13.63
CA GLU A 70 -10.80 11.36 -14.95
C GLU A 70 -10.45 12.40 -16.03
N ARG A 71 -11.05 13.59 -15.96
CA ARG A 71 -10.72 14.68 -16.89
C ARG A 71 -9.35 15.30 -16.64
N LYS A 72 -8.82 15.16 -15.44
CA LYS A 72 -7.55 15.78 -15.01
C LYS A 72 -6.37 14.82 -15.08
N TYR A 73 -6.61 13.55 -14.82
CA TYR A 73 -5.59 12.51 -14.76
C TYR A 73 -5.94 11.37 -15.71
N ASN A 74 -4.92 10.73 -16.27
CA ASN A 74 -5.09 9.59 -17.16
C ASN A 74 -5.05 8.29 -16.34
N PHE A 75 -6.19 7.63 -16.16
CA PHE A 75 -6.33 6.33 -15.52
C PHE A 75 -7.60 5.61 -15.99
N ASP A 76 -7.63 4.30 -15.79
CA ASP A 76 -8.82 3.47 -16.02
C ASP A 76 -9.66 3.40 -14.74
N SER A 77 -10.96 3.70 -14.83
CA SER A 77 -11.90 3.54 -13.72
C SER A 77 -12.56 2.18 -13.75
N LEU A 78 -12.50 1.49 -12.61
CA LEU A 78 -13.31 0.30 -12.32
C LEU A 78 -14.27 0.62 -11.18
N PHE A 79 -15.46 0.07 -11.22
CA PHE A 79 -16.48 0.31 -10.19
C PHE A 79 -16.94 -1.01 -9.57
N TYR A 80 -16.97 -1.05 -8.25
CA TYR A 80 -17.60 -2.11 -7.49
C TYR A 80 -18.84 -1.56 -6.78
N GLU A 81 -20.00 -2.13 -7.09
CA GLU A 81 -21.33 -1.62 -6.66
C GLU A 81 -22.22 -2.71 -6.05
N ASP A 82 -21.71 -3.95 -5.90
CA ASP A 82 -22.49 -5.05 -5.32
C ASP A 82 -22.66 -4.83 -3.80
N ASP A 83 -23.88 -4.51 -3.38
CA ASP A 83 -24.20 -4.24 -1.98
C ASP A 83 -24.47 -5.54 -1.19
N ASP A 84 -24.53 -6.68 -1.85
CA ASP A 84 -24.78 -7.98 -1.21
C ASP A 84 -23.49 -8.68 -0.78
N LYS A 85 -22.33 -8.25 -1.29
CA LYS A 85 -21.05 -8.91 -1.02
C LYS A 85 -19.98 -7.93 -0.56
N PRO A 86 -19.19 -8.31 0.45
CA PRO A 86 -18.03 -7.50 0.84
C PRO A 86 -16.96 -7.54 -0.27
N TYR A 87 -16.42 -6.38 -0.60
CA TYR A 87 -15.25 -6.24 -1.44
C TYR A 87 -14.26 -5.29 -0.77
N THR A 88 -13.03 -5.72 -0.66
CA THR A 88 -12.02 -5.00 0.13
C THR A 88 -10.75 -4.75 -0.68
N MET A 89 -9.83 -4.01 -0.12
CA MET A 89 -8.52 -3.80 -0.70
C MET A 89 -7.77 -5.12 -0.96
N ALA A 90 -7.96 -6.13 -0.11
CA ALA A 90 -7.34 -7.44 -0.30
C ALA A 90 -7.91 -8.18 -1.54
N ASP A 91 -9.21 -8.04 -1.79
CA ASP A 91 -9.85 -8.61 -2.99
C ASP A 91 -9.31 -7.94 -4.24
N TYR A 92 -9.29 -6.62 -4.26
CA TYR A 92 -8.77 -5.86 -5.40
C TYR A 92 -7.28 -6.15 -5.66
N ARG A 93 -6.43 -6.13 -4.63
CA ARG A 93 -5.00 -6.44 -4.78
C ARG A 93 -4.76 -7.86 -5.34
N ARG A 94 -5.61 -8.82 -4.96
CA ARG A 94 -5.58 -10.18 -5.50
C ARG A 94 -5.90 -10.20 -6.99
N GLU A 95 -6.90 -9.46 -7.42
CA GLU A 95 -7.28 -9.33 -8.83
C GLU A 95 -6.22 -8.57 -9.63
N LEU A 96 -5.70 -7.48 -9.08
CA LEU A 96 -4.60 -6.71 -9.67
C LEU A 96 -3.35 -7.60 -9.92
N ASN A 97 -2.98 -8.43 -8.95
CA ASN A 97 -1.86 -9.36 -9.07
C ASN A 97 -2.04 -10.37 -10.21
N ASN A 98 -3.28 -10.74 -10.54
CA ASN A 98 -3.58 -11.65 -11.65
C ASN A 98 -3.32 -11.03 -13.03
N GLN A 99 -3.15 -9.70 -13.12
CA GLN A 99 -2.77 -9.00 -14.35
C GLN A 99 -1.25 -9.10 -14.67
N CYS A 100 -0.49 -9.82 -13.89
CA CYS A 100 0.97 -9.95 -14.02
C CYS A 100 1.46 -10.49 -15.38
N ASN A 101 0.60 -11.06 -16.21
CA ASN A 101 0.95 -11.49 -17.56
C ASN A 101 1.00 -10.33 -18.58
N GLU A 102 0.46 -9.18 -18.23
CA GLU A 102 0.35 -8.01 -19.10
C GLU A 102 1.46 -6.98 -18.86
N CYS A 103 2.24 -7.15 -17.80
CA CYS A 103 3.25 -6.18 -17.36
C CYS A 103 4.52 -6.87 -16.81
N ASP A 104 5.53 -6.06 -16.53
CA ASP A 104 6.76 -6.46 -15.84
C ASP A 104 6.70 -6.14 -14.35
N TYR A 105 5.89 -5.14 -13.96
CA TYR A 105 5.67 -4.72 -12.60
C TYR A 105 4.20 -4.51 -12.27
N VAL A 106 3.78 -4.99 -11.10
CA VAL A 106 2.53 -4.62 -10.45
C VAL A 106 2.86 -3.75 -9.24
N ILE A 107 2.17 -2.61 -9.11
CA ILE A 107 2.36 -1.65 -8.01
C ILE A 107 1.04 -1.47 -7.26
N TRP A 108 1.07 -1.71 -5.95
CA TRP A 108 -0.07 -1.48 -5.08
C TRP A 108 -0.13 -0.02 -4.64
N GLY A 109 -1.11 0.71 -5.12
CA GLY A 109 -1.42 2.05 -4.69
C GLY A 109 -2.33 2.09 -3.45
N GLU A 110 -2.29 3.19 -2.74
CA GLU A 110 -3.27 3.55 -1.71
C GLU A 110 -3.64 5.03 -1.84
N SER A 111 -4.88 5.36 -1.55
CA SER A 111 -5.45 6.70 -1.73
C SER A 111 -4.73 7.80 -0.93
N ASP A 112 -4.03 7.43 0.13
CA ASP A 112 -3.25 8.31 1.02
C ASP A 112 -1.73 8.09 0.93
N CYS A 113 -1.25 7.47 -0.16
CA CYS A 113 0.16 7.27 -0.44
C CYS A 113 0.66 8.28 -1.48
N LEU A 114 1.84 8.87 -1.26
CA LEU A 114 2.55 9.67 -2.26
C LEU A 114 3.75 8.89 -2.76
N MET A 115 3.85 8.78 -4.09
CA MET A 115 4.95 8.10 -4.75
C MET A 115 6.05 9.09 -5.12
N PRO A 116 7.34 8.70 -5.00
CA PRO A 116 8.45 9.59 -5.33
C PRO A 116 8.51 9.88 -6.84
N ARG A 117 8.94 11.08 -7.22
CA ARG A 117 9.13 11.46 -8.65
C ARG A 117 10.07 10.52 -9.39
N GLN A 118 11.07 9.99 -8.70
CA GLN A 118 12.07 9.10 -9.24
C GLN A 118 11.58 7.65 -9.46
N LEU A 119 10.31 7.35 -9.15
CA LEU A 119 9.73 6.01 -9.15
C LEU A 119 10.18 5.17 -10.36
N PHE A 120 9.85 5.59 -11.56
CA PHE A 120 10.09 4.79 -12.76
C PHE A 120 11.58 4.67 -13.09
N GLY A 121 12.34 5.75 -12.94
CA GLY A 121 13.79 5.72 -13.18
C GLY A 121 14.51 4.74 -12.25
N ILE A 122 14.08 4.65 -11.00
CA ILE A 122 14.61 3.68 -10.02
C ILE A 122 14.21 2.26 -10.39
N LEU A 123 12.96 2.04 -10.79
CA LEU A 123 12.46 0.71 -11.15
C LEU A 123 13.13 0.17 -12.44
N GLU A 124 13.40 1.02 -13.43
CA GLU A 124 14.17 0.64 -14.62
C GLU A 124 15.59 0.20 -14.24
N GLN A 125 16.29 0.96 -13.41
CA GLN A 125 17.63 0.59 -12.92
C GLN A 125 17.61 -0.72 -12.11
N LEU A 126 16.61 -0.91 -11.27
CA LEU A 126 16.46 -2.13 -10.46
C LEU A 126 16.19 -3.34 -11.36
N MET A 127 15.39 -3.19 -12.41
CA MET A 127 15.12 -4.27 -13.38
C MET A 127 16.39 -4.62 -14.16
N GLU A 128 17.13 -3.64 -14.61
CA GLU A 128 18.40 -3.87 -15.32
C GLU A 128 19.41 -4.62 -14.43
N TYR A 129 19.56 -4.18 -13.18
CA TYR A 129 20.37 -4.87 -12.18
C TYR A 129 19.89 -6.32 -11.97
N SER A 130 18.59 -6.51 -11.85
CA SER A 130 17.98 -7.82 -11.60
C SER A 130 18.21 -8.77 -12.77
N LYS A 131 17.99 -8.31 -13.99
CA LYS A 131 18.24 -9.09 -15.22
C LYS A 131 19.72 -9.48 -15.32
N SER A 132 20.65 -8.55 -15.06
CA SER A 132 22.09 -8.78 -15.11
C SER A 132 22.58 -9.79 -14.05
N ASN A 133 21.84 -9.95 -12.96
CA ASN A 133 22.19 -10.86 -11.88
C ASN A 133 21.30 -12.12 -11.82
N ASN A 134 20.45 -12.36 -12.83
CA ASN A 134 19.46 -13.45 -12.87
C ASN A 134 18.50 -13.45 -11.67
N ILE A 135 18.10 -12.27 -11.20
CA ILE A 135 17.15 -12.08 -10.10
C ILE A 135 15.81 -11.64 -10.69
N ASN A 136 14.98 -12.58 -11.09
CA ASN A 136 13.71 -12.25 -11.76
C ASN A 136 12.55 -12.04 -10.78
N ARG A 137 12.67 -12.55 -9.56
CA ARG A 137 11.59 -12.57 -8.55
C ARG A 137 11.96 -11.69 -7.40
N PHE A 138 11.31 -10.54 -7.29
CA PHE A 138 11.58 -9.61 -6.21
C PHE A 138 10.36 -8.74 -5.86
N ILE A 139 10.41 -8.20 -4.67
CA ILE A 139 9.52 -7.17 -4.16
C ILE A 139 10.39 -6.00 -3.75
N THR A 140 9.95 -4.78 -4.00
CA THR A 140 10.65 -3.60 -3.54
C THR A 140 9.69 -2.56 -2.96
N THR A 141 10.21 -1.76 -2.06
CA THR A 141 9.55 -0.60 -1.48
C THR A 141 10.56 0.52 -1.25
N PHE A 142 10.08 1.70 -0.88
CA PHE A 142 10.90 2.87 -0.62
C PHE A 142 11.02 3.12 0.88
N GLY A 143 11.97 3.96 1.27
CA GLY A 143 12.12 4.42 2.63
C GLY A 143 10.85 5.13 3.13
N ILE A 144 10.58 5.00 4.43
CA ILE A 144 9.44 5.62 5.10
C ILE A 144 9.90 6.57 6.21
N ARG A 145 9.01 7.42 6.71
CA ARG A 145 9.34 8.28 7.85
C ARG A 145 9.54 7.45 9.13
N LYS A 146 8.44 7.08 9.71
CA LYS A 146 8.29 6.24 10.90
C LYS A 146 7.05 5.39 10.75
N MET A 147 7.07 4.20 11.34
CA MET A 147 5.90 3.34 11.49
C MET A 147 5.62 3.14 12.99
N TRP A 148 4.90 2.11 13.35
CA TRP A 148 4.32 1.97 14.68
C TRP A 148 5.33 1.71 15.81
N ASP A 149 6.40 0.98 15.52
CA ASP A 149 7.38 0.53 16.51
C ASP A 149 8.75 0.22 15.89
N GLU A 150 9.74 -0.08 16.72
CA GLU A 150 11.11 -0.40 16.36
C GLU A 150 11.25 -1.52 15.29
N SER A 151 10.28 -2.42 15.17
CA SER A 151 10.33 -3.51 14.19
C SER A 151 10.26 -3.04 12.74
N TRP A 152 9.85 -1.79 12.51
CA TRP A 152 9.78 -1.13 11.19
C TRP A 152 11.05 -0.34 10.83
N LYS A 153 12.00 -0.23 11.76
CA LYS A 153 13.22 0.60 11.60
C LYS A 153 14.01 0.26 10.33
N VAL A 154 13.93 -0.97 9.87
CA VAL A 154 14.59 -1.43 8.64
C VAL A 154 14.10 -0.68 7.40
N LEU A 155 12.85 -0.23 7.38
CA LEU A 155 12.26 0.51 6.26
C LEU A 155 12.45 2.03 6.39
N GLU A 156 12.88 2.54 7.54
CA GLU A 156 12.95 3.99 7.73
C GLU A 156 14.02 4.63 6.85
N HIS A 157 13.64 5.73 6.24
CA HIS A 157 14.58 6.60 5.54
C HIS A 157 15.64 7.13 6.53
N PRO A 158 16.95 7.23 6.16
CA PRO A 158 18.03 7.62 7.06
C PRO A 158 17.78 8.93 7.83
N LYS A 159 17.10 9.90 7.21
CA LYS A 159 16.75 11.18 7.84
C LYS A 159 15.86 11.05 9.09
N PHE A 160 15.23 9.90 9.28
CA PHE A 160 14.27 9.66 10.38
C PHE A 160 14.72 8.58 11.36
N THR A 161 15.83 7.88 11.13
CA THR A 161 16.28 6.76 11.97
C THR A 161 16.57 7.15 13.41
N ASP A 162 17.08 8.36 13.64
CA ASP A 162 17.42 8.89 14.96
C ASP A 162 16.23 9.49 15.71
N LYS A 163 15.07 9.51 15.09
CA LYS A 163 13.87 10.06 15.69
C LYS A 163 13.20 9.02 16.60
N PRO A 164 12.60 9.44 17.73
CA PRO A 164 11.94 8.52 18.65
C PRO A 164 10.67 7.90 18.05
N TYR A 165 10.35 6.70 18.49
CA TYR A 165 8.99 6.18 18.41
C TYR A 165 8.21 6.68 19.61
N TYR A 166 6.97 7.08 19.38
CA TYR A 166 6.08 7.47 20.47
C TYR A 166 5.11 6.32 20.75
N SER A 167 5.01 5.93 22.03
CA SER A 167 3.93 5.10 22.50
C SER A 167 2.61 5.85 22.31
N MET A 168 1.53 5.12 22.16
CA MET A 168 0.19 5.69 22.06
C MET A 168 -0.58 5.46 23.34
N ASP A 169 0.12 4.97 24.38
CA ASP A 169 -0.49 4.50 25.63
C ASP A 169 -0.72 5.66 26.61
N THR A 170 0.00 6.76 26.45
CA THR A 170 -0.16 7.95 27.29
C THR A 170 -0.67 9.15 26.52
N PRO A 171 -1.41 10.09 27.16
CA PRO A 171 -1.84 11.34 26.53
C PRO A 171 -0.67 12.22 26.07
N GLU A 172 0.43 12.24 26.83
CA GLU A 172 1.63 12.99 26.49
C GLU A 172 2.29 12.45 25.22
N ASP A 173 2.52 11.15 25.13
CA ASP A 173 3.08 10.50 23.95
C ASP A 173 2.20 10.69 22.73
N THR A 174 0.90 10.58 22.90
CA THR A 174 -0.09 10.85 21.84
C THR A 174 0.06 12.29 21.30
N LYS A 175 0.15 13.28 22.20
CA LYS A 175 0.32 14.69 21.84
C LYS A 175 1.65 14.93 21.12
N LEU A 176 2.75 14.34 21.61
CA LEU A 176 4.06 14.42 20.97
C LEU A 176 4.03 13.78 19.57
N ALA A 177 3.42 12.60 19.44
CA ALA A 177 3.28 11.94 18.16
C ALA A 177 2.45 12.78 17.16
N GLU A 178 1.42 13.47 17.61
CA GLU A 178 0.59 14.35 16.77
C GLU A 178 1.31 15.60 16.30
N SER A 179 2.19 16.15 17.14
CA SER A 179 2.94 17.37 16.84
C SER A 179 4.26 17.13 16.10
N SER A 180 4.68 15.89 15.97
CA SER A 180 5.99 15.54 15.43
C SER A 180 5.97 15.36 13.91
N PRO A 181 6.74 16.13 13.14
CA PRO A 181 6.75 16.03 11.66
C PRO A 181 7.26 14.68 11.13
N TRP A 182 7.92 13.87 11.92
CA TRP A 182 8.35 12.51 11.54
C TRP A 182 7.41 11.41 12.01
N SER A 183 6.35 11.77 12.77
CA SER A 183 5.34 10.80 13.19
C SER A 183 4.53 10.28 12.00
N ILE A 184 4.06 9.03 12.08
CA ILE A 184 3.09 8.49 11.11
C ILE A 184 1.78 9.28 11.09
N ARG A 185 1.52 10.10 12.09
CA ARG A 185 0.33 10.95 12.20
C ARG A 185 0.47 12.30 11.53
N TYR A 186 1.69 12.73 11.28
CA TYR A 186 1.94 13.95 10.55
C TYR A 186 1.71 13.71 9.06
N THR A 187 0.88 14.52 8.44
CA THR A 187 0.75 14.53 6.98
C THR A 187 1.96 15.24 6.37
N MET A 188 2.47 14.70 5.28
CA MET A 188 3.55 15.29 4.51
C MET A 188 3.04 15.56 3.10
N SER A 189 3.35 16.73 2.57
CA SER A 189 2.99 17.11 1.20
C SER A 189 3.96 16.47 0.19
N GLN A 190 3.59 16.57 -1.09
CA GLN A 190 4.48 16.17 -2.19
C GLN A 190 5.77 17.00 -2.19
N GLU A 191 5.68 18.31 -1.95
CA GLU A 191 6.83 19.22 -1.94
C GLU A 191 7.80 18.87 -0.81
N GLU A 192 7.29 18.58 0.39
CA GLU A 192 8.13 18.14 1.52
C GLU A 192 8.83 16.81 1.24
N MET A 193 8.13 15.85 0.60
CA MET A 193 8.73 14.59 0.16
C MET A 193 9.80 14.81 -0.90
N ASP A 194 9.53 15.65 -1.90
CA ASP A 194 10.45 15.98 -2.98
C ASP A 194 11.70 16.69 -2.44
N GLU A 195 11.57 17.57 -1.45
CA GLU A 195 12.71 18.20 -0.76
C GLU A 195 13.63 17.16 -0.12
N VAL A 196 13.06 16.18 0.62
CA VAL A 196 13.83 15.08 1.20
C VAL A 196 14.53 14.27 0.12
N ASN A 197 13.83 13.94 -0.95
CA ASN A 197 14.36 13.10 -2.04
C ASN A 197 15.40 13.83 -2.90
N SER A 198 15.38 15.16 -2.96
CA SER A 198 16.37 15.95 -3.70
C SER A 198 17.80 15.83 -3.15
N GLU A 199 17.94 15.42 -1.89
CA GLU A 199 19.24 15.19 -1.24
C GLU A 199 19.88 13.87 -1.70
N THR A 200 19.12 12.96 -2.35
CA THR A 200 19.59 11.64 -2.77
C THR A 200 20.46 11.75 -4.02
N LYS A 201 21.75 11.45 -3.90
CA LYS A 201 22.73 11.45 -5.00
C LYS A 201 22.94 10.05 -5.59
N GLU A 202 23.00 9.05 -4.75
CA GLU A 202 23.18 7.64 -5.11
C GLU A 202 22.12 6.83 -4.38
N LEU A 203 21.61 5.77 -5.03
CA LEU A 203 20.61 4.91 -4.41
C LEU A 203 21.23 3.98 -3.39
N ASP A 204 20.65 3.95 -2.18
CA ASP A 204 20.95 2.95 -1.16
C ASP A 204 19.91 1.83 -1.24
N VAL A 205 20.22 0.79 -2.02
CA VAL A 205 19.36 -0.37 -2.22
C VAL A 205 19.81 -1.49 -1.27
N GLN A 206 18.99 -1.79 -0.29
CA GLN A 206 19.29 -2.82 0.69
C GLN A 206 18.42 -4.06 0.50
N MET A 207 19.05 -5.24 0.53
CA MET A 207 18.35 -6.51 0.55
C MET A 207 17.97 -6.88 1.98
N ILE A 208 16.68 -7.16 2.19
CA ILE A 208 16.15 -7.44 3.51
C ILE A 208 15.65 -8.88 3.59
N LYS A 209 15.95 -9.57 4.68
CA LYS A 209 15.56 -10.96 4.91
C LYS A 209 14.30 -10.96 5.75
N TYR A 210 13.40 -10.84 6.06
CA TYR A 210 12.21 -10.89 6.92
C TYR A 210 11.65 -9.51 7.23
N PRO A 211 11.30 -8.74 6.23
CA PRO A 211 10.74 -7.44 6.48
C PRO A 211 9.25 -7.52 6.78
N LYS A 212 8.82 -6.55 7.53
CA LYS A 212 7.46 -6.06 7.42
C LYS A 212 7.47 -5.02 6.29
N PHE A 213 6.79 -5.29 5.18
CA PHE A 213 6.48 -4.28 4.18
C PHE A 213 5.04 -3.83 4.41
N ASP A 214 4.80 -2.54 4.26
CA ASP A 214 3.44 -2.03 4.15
C ASP A 214 2.97 -2.16 2.69
N GLY A 215 1.68 -2.31 2.49
CA GLY A 215 1.10 -2.45 1.17
C GLY A 215 1.09 -1.16 0.35
N SER A 216 1.30 0.01 0.99
CA SER A 216 1.27 1.27 0.26
C SER A 216 2.50 1.44 -0.61
N GLY A 217 2.32 1.57 -1.92
CA GLY A 217 3.42 1.70 -2.87
C GLY A 217 4.34 0.48 -2.91
N LEU A 218 3.82 -0.72 -2.66
CA LEU A 218 4.57 -1.96 -2.81
C LEU A 218 4.72 -2.30 -4.28
N VAL A 219 5.95 -2.51 -4.73
CA VAL A 219 6.28 -2.86 -6.10
C VAL A 219 6.65 -4.34 -6.18
N ILE A 220 6.04 -5.06 -7.11
CA ILE A 220 6.17 -6.52 -7.23
C ILE A 220 6.57 -6.86 -8.66
N SER A 221 7.64 -7.61 -8.84
CA SER A 221 8.00 -8.13 -10.16
C SER A 221 6.96 -9.16 -10.61
N SER A 222 6.53 -9.07 -11.87
CA SER A 222 5.52 -10.00 -12.40
C SER A 222 5.99 -11.45 -12.41
N ASP A 223 7.28 -11.70 -12.58
CA ASP A 223 7.84 -13.05 -12.48
C ASP A 223 7.65 -13.70 -11.11
N LEU A 224 7.54 -12.88 -10.06
CA LEU A 224 7.19 -13.38 -8.74
C LEU A 224 5.72 -13.80 -8.69
N LEU A 225 4.81 -12.97 -9.22
CA LEU A 225 3.37 -13.26 -9.23
C LEU A 225 3.01 -14.46 -10.13
N ARG A 226 3.71 -14.63 -11.24
CA ARG A 226 3.54 -15.77 -12.16
C ARG A 226 3.83 -17.12 -11.49
N THR A 227 4.48 -17.14 -10.32
CA THR A 227 4.63 -18.37 -9.51
C THR A 227 3.33 -18.82 -8.85
N GLY A 228 2.29 -18.00 -8.85
CA GLY A 228 1.03 -18.22 -8.14
C GLY A 228 0.99 -17.65 -6.73
N ALA A 229 2.04 -16.96 -6.28
CA ALA A 229 2.02 -16.26 -5.01
C ALA A 229 1.00 -15.11 -5.07
N ASN A 230 0.03 -15.13 -4.16
CA ASN A 230 -1.01 -14.11 -4.09
C ASN A 230 -1.61 -14.02 -2.68
N ILE A 231 -2.48 -13.05 -2.44
CA ILE A 231 -3.23 -12.92 -1.19
C ILE A 231 -4.27 -14.04 -1.14
N PRO A 232 -4.30 -14.86 -0.07
CA PRO A 232 -5.31 -15.90 0.07
C PRO A 232 -6.74 -15.33 0.12
N PRO A 233 -7.74 -15.98 -0.51
CA PRO A 233 -9.13 -15.52 -0.48
C PRO A 233 -9.73 -15.39 0.93
N ALA A 234 -9.16 -16.08 1.92
CA ALA A 234 -9.59 -16.01 3.30
C ALA A 234 -9.14 -14.75 4.06
N VAL A 235 -8.37 -13.87 3.41
CA VAL A 235 -7.88 -12.60 3.97
C VAL A 235 -8.65 -11.44 3.35
N TYR A 236 -9.32 -10.65 4.20
CA TYR A 236 -10.25 -9.60 3.76
C TYR A 236 -9.67 -8.21 3.84
N MET A 237 -9.19 -7.77 5.01
CA MET A 237 -8.86 -6.36 5.23
C MET A 237 -7.45 -6.14 5.73
N ASN A 238 -7.20 -6.46 6.99
CA ASN A 238 -5.89 -6.25 7.60
C ASN A 238 -5.02 -7.48 7.40
N GLY A 239 -3.75 -7.23 7.10
CA GLY A 239 -2.75 -8.27 6.94
C GLY A 239 -2.72 -8.86 5.54
N ASP A 240 -3.31 -8.19 4.57
CA ASP A 240 -3.22 -8.56 3.15
C ASP A 240 -1.77 -8.51 2.64
N ASP A 241 -1.01 -7.49 3.03
CA ASP A 241 0.42 -7.38 2.80
C ASP A 241 1.21 -8.51 3.48
N SER A 242 0.96 -8.77 4.75
CA SER A 242 1.58 -9.87 5.48
C SER A 242 1.24 -11.23 4.89
N ALA A 243 -0.03 -11.44 4.53
CA ALA A 243 -0.49 -12.67 3.89
C ALA A 243 0.15 -12.89 2.52
N PHE A 244 0.32 -11.82 1.74
CA PHE A 244 1.03 -11.88 0.47
C PHE A 244 2.51 -12.27 0.66
N LEU A 245 3.21 -11.64 1.61
CA LEU A 245 4.61 -11.95 1.91
C LEU A 245 4.77 -13.39 2.40
N ASP A 246 3.86 -13.87 3.24
CA ASP A 246 3.85 -15.26 3.70
C ASP A 246 3.54 -16.25 2.54
N SER A 247 2.64 -15.88 1.63
CA SER A 247 2.40 -16.64 0.41
C SER A 247 3.66 -16.74 -0.46
N CYS A 248 4.36 -15.64 -0.68
CA CYS A 248 5.64 -15.63 -1.40
C CYS A 248 6.65 -16.58 -0.76
N ARG A 249 6.79 -16.53 0.56
CA ARG A 249 7.72 -17.38 1.31
C ARG A 249 7.35 -18.84 1.22
N LEU A 250 6.06 -19.18 1.29
CA LEU A 250 5.59 -20.55 1.16
C LEU A 250 5.81 -21.14 -0.25
N HIS A 251 5.57 -20.33 -1.29
CA HIS A 251 5.74 -20.76 -2.67
C HIS A 251 7.20 -20.88 -3.09
N MET A 252 8.05 -20.01 -2.61
CA MET A 252 9.40 -19.84 -3.15
C MET A 252 10.52 -20.06 -2.14
N GLY A 253 10.23 -20.15 -0.84
CA GLY A 253 11.25 -20.18 0.20
C GLY A 253 12.15 -18.95 0.10
N GLU A 254 13.44 -19.15 -0.15
CA GLU A 254 14.43 -18.09 -0.31
C GLU A 254 14.70 -17.70 -1.79
N ASN A 255 13.90 -18.22 -2.75
CA ASN A 255 14.13 -18.01 -4.19
C ASN A 255 13.50 -16.71 -4.72
N TYR A 256 13.37 -15.70 -3.90
CA TYR A 256 13.01 -14.33 -4.27
C TYR A 256 13.79 -13.33 -3.44
N ARG A 257 13.77 -12.08 -3.82
CA ARG A 257 14.47 -11.01 -3.10
C ARG A 257 13.50 -9.94 -2.64
N GLN A 258 13.85 -9.31 -1.56
CA GLN A 258 13.13 -8.17 -1.00
C GLN A 258 14.10 -7.01 -0.87
N TYR A 259 13.80 -5.91 -1.55
CA TYR A 259 14.63 -4.71 -1.58
C TYR A 259 13.91 -3.54 -0.92
N VAL A 260 14.66 -2.70 -0.25
CA VAL A 260 14.22 -1.36 0.13
C VAL A 260 15.16 -0.33 -0.50
N ILE A 261 14.58 0.65 -1.17
CA ILE A 261 15.29 1.84 -1.64
C ILE A 261 15.35 2.80 -0.47
N LYS A 262 16.39 2.65 0.35
CA LYS A 262 16.44 3.14 1.73
C LYS A 262 16.39 4.67 1.84
N ASN A 263 17.05 5.34 0.90
CA ASN A 263 17.23 6.80 0.89
C ASN A 263 16.36 7.54 -0.12
N VAL A 264 15.32 6.91 -0.60
CA VAL A 264 14.23 7.56 -1.34
C VAL A 264 12.96 7.39 -0.55
N LEU A 265 12.36 8.49 -0.16
CA LEU A 265 11.17 8.54 0.69
C LEU A 265 9.90 8.38 -0.14
N LYS A 266 9.03 7.45 0.26
CA LYS A 266 7.60 7.48 -0.04
C LYS A 266 6.84 7.96 1.19
N VAL A 267 5.66 8.51 1.00
CA VAL A 267 4.83 9.00 2.09
C VAL A 267 3.52 8.24 2.15
N HIS A 268 3.15 7.79 3.33
CA HIS A 268 1.85 7.18 3.61
C HIS A 268 1.13 8.07 4.63
N ASN A 269 0.23 8.93 4.14
CA ASN A 269 -0.49 9.94 4.93
C ASN A 269 -1.67 9.32 5.70
N ARG A 270 -1.42 8.31 6.54
CA ARG A 270 -2.45 7.58 7.29
C ARG A 270 -3.38 8.45 8.13
N ASN A 271 -2.94 9.66 8.45
CA ASN A 271 -3.70 10.63 9.23
C ASN A 271 -4.21 11.81 8.39
N HIS A 272 -4.39 11.59 7.09
CA HIS A 272 -4.90 12.62 6.18
C HIS A 272 -6.18 13.27 6.73
N PRO A 273 -6.33 14.61 6.71
CA PRO A 273 -7.48 15.29 7.29
C PRO A 273 -8.83 14.78 6.77
N ASN A 274 -8.94 14.54 5.46
CA ASN A 274 -10.18 14.06 4.85
C ASN A 274 -10.55 12.64 5.29
N LYS A 275 -9.56 11.75 5.40
CA LYS A 275 -9.74 10.40 5.97
C LYS A 275 -10.17 10.49 7.43
N ARG A 276 -9.56 11.38 8.19
CA ARG A 276 -9.92 11.65 9.59
C ARG A 276 -11.34 12.17 9.72
N ASN A 277 -11.76 13.09 8.87
CA ASN A 277 -13.12 13.65 8.88
C ASN A 277 -14.17 12.57 8.71
N TYR A 278 -14.01 11.69 7.75
CA TYR A 278 -14.91 10.58 7.54
C TYR A 278 -14.87 9.57 8.69
N VAL A 279 -13.67 9.11 9.04
CA VAL A 279 -13.47 8.06 10.05
C VAL A 279 -13.84 8.54 11.45
N LYS A 280 -13.71 9.83 11.75
CA LYS A 280 -14.01 10.43 13.05
C LYS A 280 -15.46 10.82 13.24
N GLY A 281 -16.17 11.12 12.16
CA GLY A 281 -17.45 11.83 12.23
C GLY A 281 -17.25 13.25 12.79
N GLU A 282 -18.28 13.82 13.39
CA GLU A 282 -18.29 15.22 13.82
C GLU A 282 -17.31 15.58 14.96
N ASP A 283 -16.91 14.62 15.78
CA ASP A 283 -16.01 14.87 16.91
C ASP A 283 -14.55 14.72 16.50
N GLN A 284 -14.00 15.79 15.92
CA GLN A 284 -12.59 15.86 15.54
C GLN A 284 -11.63 16.11 16.72
N SER A 285 -12.18 16.42 17.92
CA SER A 285 -11.37 16.72 19.12
C SER A 285 -10.71 15.48 19.70
N LYS A 286 -11.28 14.29 19.44
CA LYS A 286 -10.74 13.03 19.91
C LYS A 286 -9.86 12.41 18.83
N ASN A 287 -8.65 12.10 19.22
CA ASN A 287 -7.77 11.32 18.37
C ASN A 287 -8.40 9.99 18.01
N THR A 288 -8.89 9.89 16.79
CA THR A 288 -9.61 8.71 16.34
C THR A 288 -9.00 8.14 15.08
N HIS A 289 -7.67 8.17 15.00
CA HIS A 289 -6.93 7.42 13.99
C HIS A 289 -7.55 6.03 13.72
N PHE A 290 -8.28 5.51 14.68
CA PHE A 290 -8.93 4.22 14.65
C PHE A 290 -10.46 4.26 14.78
N LYS A 291 -11.13 5.37 14.49
CA LYS A 291 -12.59 5.33 14.59
C LYS A 291 -13.20 4.32 13.61
N ARG A 292 -12.58 4.14 12.43
CA ARG A 292 -12.92 3.04 11.53
C ARG A 292 -12.80 1.68 12.21
N SER A 293 -11.78 1.48 13.06
CA SER A 293 -11.59 0.23 13.81
C SER A 293 -12.61 0.01 14.94
N THR A 294 -13.35 1.04 15.33
CA THR A 294 -14.43 0.91 16.33
C THR A 294 -15.77 0.57 15.70
N ARG A 295 -15.89 0.62 14.38
CA ARG A 295 -17.11 0.20 13.67
C ARG A 295 -17.25 -1.31 13.76
N GLY A 296 -18.46 -1.78 14.01
CA GLY A 296 -18.73 -3.21 14.26
C GLY A 296 -18.21 -4.10 13.13
N TRP A 297 -18.55 -3.76 11.87
CA TRP A 297 -18.12 -4.52 10.72
C TRP A 297 -16.58 -4.56 10.55
N TYR A 298 -15.89 -3.44 10.79
CA TYR A 298 -14.44 -3.39 10.67
C TYR A 298 -13.75 -4.32 11.68
N LYS A 299 -14.25 -4.30 12.93
CA LYS A 299 -13.72 -5.15 13.98
C LYS A 299 -13.92 -6.63 13.64
N GLU A 300 -15.12 -6.99 13.21
CA GLU A 300 -15.49 -8.36 12.85
C GLU A 300 -14.60 -8.88 11.71
N PHE A 301 -14.50 -8.15 10.59
CA PHE A 301 -13.67 -8.55 9.46
C PHE A 301 -12.18 -8.64 9.82
N ASN A 302 -11.70 -7.73 10.67
CA ASN A 302 -10.33 -7.78 11.14
C ASN A 302 -10.06 -9.02 12.03
N GLU A 303 -10.98 -9.39 12.90
CA GLU A 303 -10.87 -10.58 13.72
C GLU A 303 -10.91 -11.87 12.88
N VAL A 304 -11.80 -11.94 11.91
CA VAL A 304 -11.88 -13.06 10.96
C VAL A 304 -10.59 -13.17 10.15
N SER A 305 -10.11 -12.08 9.59
CA SER A 305 -8.88 -12.05 8.80
C SER A 305 -7.66 -12.51 9.61
N LYS A 306 -7.50 -12.00 10.83
CA LYS A 306 -6.44 -12.45 11.76
C LYS A 306 -6.56 -13.93 12.12
N GLY A 307 -7.78 -14.39 12.40
CA GLY A 307 -8.05 -15.80 12.70
C GLY A 307 -7.66 -16.70 11.52
N ASN A 308 -7.99 -16.29 10.30
CA ASN A 308 -7.63 -17.03 9.09
C ASN A 308 -6.12 -17.03 8.84
N LEU A 309 -5.44 -15.90 9.00
CA LEU A 309 -3.98 -15.82 8.92
C LEU A 309 -3.30 -16.77 9.89
N ASN A 310 -3.75 -16.79 11.14
CA ASN A 310 -3.19 -17.69 12.15
C ASN A 310 -3.37 -19.16 11.75
N LYS A 311 -4.53 -19.53 11.21
CA LYS A 311 -4.79 -20.90 10.75
C LYS A 311 -3.93 -21.27 9.55
N LEU A 312 -3.78 -20.36 8.58
CA LEU A 312 -3.06 -20.61 7.34
C LEU A 312 -1.54 -20.68 7.54
N TYR A 313 -0.97 -19.80 8.35
CA TYR A 313 0.48 -19.60 8.38
C TYR A 313 1.14 -19.85 9.73
N TYR A 314 0.41 -19.72 10.83
CA TYR A 314 1.00 -19.72 12.18
C TYR A 314 0.45 -20.84 13.07
N SER A 315 -0.49 -21.66 12.58
CA SER A 315 -1.00 -22.77 13.37
C SER A 315 0.09 -23.81 13.62
N GLN A 316 0.33 -24.11 14.90
CA GLN A 316 1.27 -25.16 15.29
C GLN A 316 0.68 -26.57 15.11
N GLU A 317 -0.65 -26.66 14.98
CA GLU A 317 -1.36 -27.90 14.70
C GLU A 317 -2.22 -27.75 13.44
N PRO A 318 -1.61 -27.66 12.24
CA PRO A 318 -2.33 -27.45 10.99
C PRO A 318 -3.29 -28.63 10.67
N PHE A 319 -3.00 -29.80 11.21
CA PHE A 319 -3.82 -30.99 11.04
C PHE A 319 -3.97 -31.73 12.37
N ASN A 320 -5.20 -32.08 12.71
CA ASN A 320 -5.43 -33.03 13.78
C ASN A 320 -5.01 -34.42 13.31
N LYS A 321 -3.85 -34.88 13.77
CA LYS A 321 -3.32 -36.22 13.40
C LYS A 321 -4.31 -37.34 13.63
N LYS A 322 -5.26 -37.20 14.56
CA LYS A 322 -6.33 -38.17 14.81
C LYS A 322 -7.39 -38.21 13.71
N GLU A 323 -7.56 -37.14 12.93
CA GLU A 323 -8.50 -37.10 11.78
C GLU A 323 -7.91 -37.70 10.53
N ILE A 324 -6.59 -37.72 10.38
CA ILE A 324 -5.90 -38.35 9.24
C ILE A 324 -5.80 -39.86 9.41
N GLN A 325 -5.93 -40.37 10.63
CA GLN A 325 -5.86 -41.82 10.94
C GLN A 325 -7.23 -42.50 10.90
N LYS A 326 -8.30 -41.82 10.53
CA LYS A 326 -9.62 -42.38 10.24
C LYS A 326 -9.84 -42.51 8.76
#